data_b503a5c3f0c87af98750ce68749cf87d
#
_entry.id   b503a5c3f0c87af98750ce68749cf87d
#
_cell.length_a   1.000
_cell.length_b   1.000
_cell.length_c   1.000
_cell.angle_alpha   90.00
_cell.angle_beta   90.00
_cell.angle_gamma   90.00
#
_symmetry.space_group_name_H-M   'P 1'
#
loop_
_entity.id
_entity.type
_entity.pdbx_description
1 polymer ?
#
loop_
_entity_poly.entity_id
_entity_poly.type
_entity_poly.pdbx_seq_one_letter_code
_entity_poly.pdbx_strand_id
1 'polypeptide(L)'
;MKKLLILLFSLLISFNSYGEWVKVIESDGDHTYYIDIDSLKEENGYVYYWAMADGQKPDEWGDMSTRFYFQGECGLFRLKYLSYIYSKQPMGRGDGEVDNTSSEWIHPTPESIVGVLLSQVCAIY
;
A
#
# COMPACT_ATOMS: atom_id res chain seq x y z
N MET A 1 -22.11 11.02 -30.64
CA MET A 1 -21.43 11.90 -29.65
C MET A 1 -21.44 11.35 -28.24
N LYS A 2 -22.57 10.84 -27.73
CA LYS A 2 -22.61 10.25 -26.40
C LYS A 2 -21.68 9.04 -26.23
N LYS A 3 -21.50 8.21 -27.27
CA LYS A 3 -20.60 7.06 -27.25
C LYS A 3 -19.14 7.48 -27.17
N LEU A 4 -18.78 8.60 -27.78
CA LEU A 4 -17.41 9.13 -27.75
C LEU A 4 -17.06 9.66 -26.37
N LEU A 5 -17.99 10.34 -25.71
CA LEU A 5 -17.82 10.85 -24.35
C LEU A 5 -17.64 9.72 -23.33
N ILE A 6 -18.40 8.65 -23.46
CA ILE A 6 -18.30 7.47 -22.58
C ILE A 6 -16.96 6.79 -22.78
N LEU A 7 -16.46 6.69 -24.01
CA LEU A 7 -15.15 6.12 -24.31
C LEU A 7 -14.01 6.95 -23.71
N LEU A 8 -14.09 8.27 -23.82
CA LEU A 8 -13.10 9.18 -23.22
C LEU A 8 -13.08 9.08 -21.71
N PHE A 9 -14.25 8.99 -21.08
CA PHE A 9 -14.38 8.84 -19.64
C PHE A 9 -13.83 7.49 -19.17
N SER A 10 -14.09 6.41 -19.92
CA SER A 10 -13.55 5.09 -19.63
C SER A 10 -12.02 5.04 -19.75
N LEU A 11 -11.46 5.74 -20.74
CA LEU A 11 -10.01 5.85 -20.89
C LEU A 11 -9.37 6.61 -19.73
N LEU A 12 -9.99 7.68 -19.24
CA LEU A 12 -9.52 8.43 -18.09
C LEU A 12 -9.52 7.56 -16.82
N ILE A 13 -10.57 6.76 -16.63
CA ILE A 13 -10.65 5.82 -15.51
C ILE A 13 -9.57 4.75 -15.64
N SER A 14 -9.28 4.28 -16.86
CA SER A 14 -8.24 3.28 -17.10
C SER A 14 -6.84 3.78 -16.71
N PHE A 15 -6.55 5.06 -16.88
CA PHE A 15 -5.28 5.65 -16.46
C PHE A 15 -5.11 5.71 -14.95
N ASN A 16 -6.21 5.64 -14.21
CA ASN A 16 -6.19 5.61 -12.75
C ASN A 16 -6.21 4.16 -12.19
N SER A 17 -6.04 3.17 -13.05
CA SER A 17 -6.11 1.75 -12.67
C SER A 17 -4.90 1.25 -11.89
N TYR A 18 -3.89 2.10 -11.65
CA TYR A 18 -2.70 1.76 -10.85
C TYR A 18 -2.97 1.80 -9.35
N GLY A 19 -4.23 1.92 -8.94
CA GLY A 19 -4.60 2.07 -7.56
C GLY A 19 -4.70 3.54 -7.16
N GLU A 20 -5.34 3.77 -6.05
CA GLU A 20 -5.46 5.10 -5.47
C GLU A 20 -4.71 5.14 -4.15
N TRP A 21 -3.53 5.74 -4.17
CA TRP A 21 -2.67 5.88 -3.01
C TRP A 21 -3.13 7.06 -2.16
N VAL A 22 -3.62 6.76 -0.96
CA VAL A 22 -4.03 7.77 0.01
C VAL A 22 -2.97 7.89 1.08
N LYS A 23 -2.48 9.10 1.28
CA LYS A 23 -1.49 9.39 2.32
C LYS A 23 -2.10 9.16 3.70
N VAL A 24 -1.38 8.44 4.54
CA VAL A 24 -1.82 8.12 5.90
C VAL A 24 -0.95 8.81 6.93
N ILE A 25 0.37 8.72 6.81
CA ILE A 25 1.28 9.24 7.82
C ILE A 25 2.64 9.61 7.20
N GLU A 26 3.29 10.62 7.75
CA GLU A 26 4.68 10.94 7.47
C GLU A 26 5.53 10.55 8.67
N SER A 27 6.63 9.84 8.42
CA SER A 27 7.63 9.65 9.45
C SER A 27 8.59 10.83 9.49
N ASP A 28 9.38 10.95 10.56
CA ASP A 28 10.28 12.07 10.77
C ASP A 28 11.26 12.25 9.61
N GLY A 29 10.89 13.10 8.67
CA GLY A 29 11.75 13.65 7.62
C GLY A 29 11.99 12.78 6.39
N ASP A 30 11.79 11.48 6.40
CA ASP A 30 12.34 10.62 5.36
C ASP A 30 11.30 9.90 4.49
N HIS A 31 10.16 9.51 5.03
CA HIS A 31 9.20 8.68 4.30
C HIS A 31 7.78 9.14 4.51
N THR A 32 6.99 9.03 3.45
CA THR A 32 5.53 9.18 3.51
C THR A 32 4.90 7.83 3.23
N TYR A 33 3.89 7.47 4.00
CA TYR A 33 3.24 6.17 3.92
C TYR A 33 1.83 6.31 3.38
N TYR A 34 1.48 5.40 2.47
CA TYR A 34 0.21 5.41 1.74
C TYR A 34 -0.47 4.07 1.84
N ILE A 35 -1.77 4.07 1.69
CA ILE A 35 -2.58 2.86 1.47
C ILE A 35 -3.26 2.99 0.12
N ASP A 36 -3.27 1.91 -0.66
CA ASP A 36 -4.05 1.82 -1.88
C ASP A 36 -5.47 1.40 -1.53
N ILE A 37 -6.39 2.37 -1.52
CA ILE A 37 -7.77 2.12 -1.12
C ILE A 37 -8.51 1.21 -2.10
N ASP A 38 -8.08 1.14 -3.35
CA ASP A 38 -8.71 0.24 -4.33
C ASP A 38 -8.33 -1.21 -4.11
N SER A 39 -7.26 -1.48 -3.37
CA SER A 39 -6.81 -2.84 -3.08
C SER A 39 -7.45 -3.45 -1.84
N LEU A 40 -8.14 -2.65 -1.04
CA LEU A 40 -8.71 -3.12 0.22
C LEU A 40 -9.75 -4.21 -0.01
N LYS A 41 -9.61 -5.31 0.69
CA LYS A 41 -10.62 -6.38 0.68
C LYS A 41 -10.66 -7.11 2.01
N GLU A 42 -11.82 -7.67 2.32
CA GLU A 42 -12.00 -8.56 3.45
C GLU A 42 -12.34 -9.95 2.94
N GLU A 43 -11.69 -10.96 3.48
CA GLU A 43 -11.91 -12.35 3.09
C GLU A 43 -11.61 -13.27 4.26
N ASN A 44 -12.56 -14.11 4.62
CA ASN A 44 -12.43 -15.12 5.69
C ASN A 44 -11.97 -14.54 7.04
N GLY A 45 -12.41 -13.33 7.36
CA GLY A 45 -12.07 -12.68 8.62
C GLY A 45 -10.73 -11.93 8.60
N TYR A 46 -10.05 -11.89 7.46
CA TYR A 46 -8.81 -11.14 7.30
C TYR A 46 -9.02 -9.96 6.36
N VAL A 47 -8.22 -8.91 6.57
CA VAL A 47 -8.18 -7.76 5.67
C VAL A 47 -6.87 -7.79 4.88
N TYR A 48 -6.95 -7.50 3.59
CA TYR A 48 -5.79 -7.49 2.69
C TYR A 48 -5.66 -6.11 2.07
N TYR A 49 -4.44 -5.61 2.00
CA TYR A 49 -4.22 -4.28 1.46
C TYR A 49 -2.78 -4.07 1.03
N TRP A 50 -2.60 -3.21 0.04
CA TRP A 50 -1.29 -2.70 -0.35
C TRP A 50 -1.02 -1.39 0.38
N ALA A 51 0.17 -1.28 0.93
CA ALA A 51 0.69 -0.04 1.48
C ALA A 51 2.01 0.30 0.80
N MET A 52 2.46 1.53 0.94
CA MET A 52 3.67 1.99 0.31
C MET A 52 4.42 2.95 1.23
N ALA A 53 5.74 2.77 1.27
CA ALA A 53 6.67 3.73 1.84
C ALA A 53 7.35 4.46 0.69
N ASP A 54 7.16 5.77 0.59
CA ASP A 54 7.77 6.60 -0.44
C ASP A 54 8.82 7.51 0.21
N GLY A 55 10.08 7.37 -0.24
CA GLY A 55 11.19 8.12 0.31
C GLY A 55 11.47 9.40 -0.46
N GLN A 56 12.07 10.38 0.22
CA GLN A 56 12.50 11.63 -0.41
C GLN A 56 13.83 11.49 -1.15
N LYS A 57 14.60 10.47 -0.78
CA LYS A 57 15.91 10.18 -1.38
C LYS A 57 16.09 8.65 -1.39
N PRO A 58 17.00 8.14 -2.25
CA PRO A 58 17.26 6.71 -2.28
C PRO A 58 17.82 6.20 -0.95
N ASP A 59 17.45 4.97 -0.60
CA ASP A 59 18.07 4.29 0.52
C ASP A 59 19.46 3.75 0.15
N GLU A 60 20.09 2.98 1.04
CA GLU A 60 21.43 2.45 0.84
C GLU A 60 21.54 1.48 -0.35
N TRP A 61 20.42 0.91 -0.79
CA TRP A 61 20.36 0.04 -1.97
C TRP A 61 19.89 0.78 -3.23
N GLY A 62 19.65 2.07 -3.13
CA GLY A 62 19.16 2.88 -4.23
C GLY A 62 17.66 2.81 -4.46
N ASP A 63 16.89 2.25 -3.53
CA ASP A 63 15.44 2.18 -3.64
C ASP A 63 14.80 3.47 -3.15
N MET A 64 13.83 3.97 -3.95
CA MET A 64 13.09 5.20 -3.64
C MET A 64 11.76 4.90 -2.96
N SER A 65 11.16 3.75 -3.26
CA SER A 65 9.89 3.38 -2.67
C SER A 65 9.77 1.86 -2.52
N THR A 66 8.95 1.44 -1.57
CA THR A 66 8.67 0.03 -1.33
C THR A 66 7.17 -0.15 -1.15
N ARG A 67 6.60 -1.10 -1.89
CA ARG A 67 5.20 -1.50 -1.71
C ARG A 67 5.15 -2.78 -0.88
N PHE A 68 4.18 -2.83 0.01
CA PHE A 68 3.97 -3.97 0.91
C PHE A 68 2.57 -4.52 0.72
N TYR A 69 2.44 -5.84 0.62
CA TYR A 69 1.13 -6.47 0.68
C TYR A 69 0.95 -7.12 2.03
N PHE A 70 -0.11 -6.72 2.73
CA PHE A 70 -0.39 -7.17 4.10
C PHE A 70 -1.64 -8.03 4.18
N GLN A 71 -1.59 -8.99 5.08
CA GLN A 71 -2.76 -9.68 5.60
C GLN A 71 -2.93 -9.26 7.05
N GLY A 72 -4.05 -8.61 7.38
CA GLY A 72 -4.33 -8.14 8.73
C GLY A 72 -5.47 -8.91 9.38
N GLU A 73 -5.45 -8.96 10.71
CA GLU A 73 -6.55 -9.48 11.51
C GLU A 73 -6.89 -8.43 12.56
N CYS A 74 -8.03 -7.77 12.38
CA CYS A 74 -8.38 -6.60 13.19
C CYS A 74 -8.68 -6.98 14.65
N GLY A 75 -9.36 -8.09 14.86
CA GLY A 75 -9.74 -8.53 16.21
C GLY A 75 -8.54 -8.78 17.13
N LEU A 76 -7.47 -9.34 16.61
CA LEU A 76 -6.24 -9.60 17.34
C LEU A 76 -5.18 -8.53 17.12
N PHE A 77 -5.46 -7.55 16.32
CA PHE A 77 -4.58 -6.46 15.94
C PHE A 77 -3.18 -6.96 15.55
N ARG A 78 -3.13 -7.80 14.51
CA ARG A 78 -1.90 -8.40 14.01
C ARG A 78 -1.91 -8.44 12.48
N LEU A 79 -0.73 -8.59 11.90
CA LEU A 79 -0.58 -8.66 10.46
C LEU A 79 0.60 -9.53 10.05
N LYS A 80 0.58 -9.91 8.78
CA LYS A 80 1.72 -10.54 8.09
C LYS A 80 2.09 -9.69 6.89
N TYR A 81 3.39 -9.59 6.62
CA TYR A 81 3.88 -9.16 5.32
C TYR A 81 3.80 -10.36 4.39
N LEU A 82 3.11 -10.23 3.27
CA LEU A 82 2.99 -11.30 2.28
C LEU A 82 3.90 -11.07 1.09
N SER A 83 4.17 -9.81 0.74
CA SER A 83 4.98 -9.47 -0.42
C SER A 83 5.59 -8.09 -0.26
N TYR A 84 6.75 -7.88 -0.87
CA TYR A 84 7.45 -6.60 -0.96
C TYR A 84 7.79 -6.34 -2.42
N ILE A 85 7.67 -5.09 -2.86
CA ILE A 85 8.13 -4.68 -4.18
C ILE A 85 8.99 -3.44 -4.01
N TYR A 86 10.29 -3.57 -4.30
CA TYR A 86 11.27 -2.49 -4.18
C TYR A 86 11.42 -1.77 -5.51
N SER A 87 11.24 -0.46 -5.53
CA SER A 87 11.31 0.34 -6.75
C SER A 87 12.40 1.40 -6.65
N LYS A 88 13.12 1.58 -7.76
CA LYS A 88 14.16 2.61 -7.86
C LYS A 88 13.57 3.99 -8.11
N GLN A 89 12.27 4.07 -8.35
CA GLN A 89 11.55 5.30 -8.62
C GLN A 89 10.58 5.62 -7.49
N PRO A 90 10.21 6.90 -7.33
CA PRO A 90 9.19 7.29 -6.35
C PRO A 90 7.83 6.70 -6.65
N MET A 91 7.01 6.59 -5.62
CA MET A 91 5.60 6.19 -5.71
C MET A 91 5.38 4.82 -6.33
N GLY A 92 6.32 3.89 -6.12
CA GLY A 92 6.21 2.53 -6.63
C GLY A 92 6.25 2.41 -8.14
N ARG A 93 6.74 3.42 -8.85
CA ARG A 93 6.79 3.43 -10.31
C ARG A 93 7.93 2.58 -10.84
N GLY A 94 7.81 2.23 -12.13
CA GLY A 94 8.83 1.44 -12.82
C GLY A 94 8.76 -0.04 -12.46
N ASP A 95 9.73 -0.78 -12.98
CA ASP A 95 9.84 -2.21 -12.69
C ASP A 95 10.36 -2.39 -11.27
N GLY A 96 9.63 -3.17 -10.48
CA GLY A 96 10.00 -3.44 -9.11
C GLY A 96 10.70 -4.78 -8.97
N GLU A 97 11.52 -4.89 -7.94
CA GLU A 97 12.08 -6.18 -7.51
C GLU A 97 11.13 -6.78 -6.48
N VAL A 98 10.60 -7.97 -6.78
CA VAL A 98 9.56 -8.61 -5.98
C VAL A 98 10.18 -9.61 -5.01
N ASP A 99 9.77 -9.53 -3.75
CA ASP A 99 10.12 -10.51 -2.72
C ASP A 99 8.80 -11.02 -2.10
N ASN A 100 8.51 -12.30 -2.29
CA ASN A 100 7.28 -12.94 -1.80
C ASN A 100 7.50 -13.75 -0.52
N THR A 101 8.60 -13.51 0.19
CA THR A 101 8.86 -14.18 1.46
C THR A 101 7.90 -13.64 2.53
N SER A 102 6.99 -14.51 2.98
CA SER A 102 6.02 -14.12 4.01
C SER A 102 6.68 -14.01 5.39
N SER A 103 6.27 -13.02 6.14
CA SER A 103 6.67 -12.92 7.55
C SER A 103 5.81 -13.83 8.43
N GLU A 104 6.20 -13.95 9.70
CA GLU A 104 5.33 -14.48 10.73
C GLU A 104 4.28 -13.44 11.14
N TRP A 105 3.31 -13.83 11.98
CA TRP A 105 2.37 -12.86 12.54
C TRP A 105 3.13 -11.86 13.40
N ILE A 106 2.85 -10.58 13.16
CA ILE A 106 3.44 -9.46 13.86
C ILE A 106 2.32 -8.74 14.61
N HIS A 107 2.57 -8.40 15.87
CA HIS A 107 1.64 -7.63 16.70
C HIS A 107 2.21 -6.21 16.84
N PRO A 108 1.87 -5.28 15.93
CA PRO A 108 2.44 -3.93 16.01
C PRO A 108 1.85 -3.16 17.18
N THR A 109 2.61 -2.24 17.73
CA THR A 109 2.04 -1.27 18.65
C THR A 109 1.15 -0.30 17.87
N PRO A 110 0.04 0.21 18.47
CA PRO A 110 -0.86 1.10 17.74
C PRO A 110 -0.21 2.39 17.24
N GLU A 111 0.84 2.85 17.89
CA GLU A 111 1.55 4.09 17.55
C GLU A 111 2.61 3.89 16.47
N SER A 112 2.99 2.65 16.17
CA SER A 112 3.94 2.36 15.10
C SER A 112 3.33 2.68 13.74
N ILE A 113 4.18 2.92 12.74
CA ILE A 113 3.70 3.19 11.38
C ILE A 113 2.81 2.06 10.88
N VAL A 114 3.26 0.82 11.02
CA VAL A 114 2.50 -0.35 10.58
C VAL A 114 1.21 -0.49 11.38
N GLY A 115 1.23 -0.17 12.67
CA GLY A 115 0.03 -0.15 13.51
C GLY A 115 -0.97 0.90 13.09
N VAL A 116 -0.51 2.11 12.73
CA VAL A 116 -1.39 3.17 12.22
C VAL A 116 -2.03 2.73 10.90
N LEU A 117 -1.26 2.15 9.98
CA LEU A 117 -1.79 1.64 8.72
C LEU A 117 -2.88 0.59 8.96
N LEU A 118 -2.61 -0.37 9.82
CA LEU A 118 -3.60 -1.41 10.17
C LEU A 118 -4.86 -0.80 10.79
N SER A 119 -4.70 0.15 11.71
CA SER A 119 -5.84 0.85 12.34
C SER A 119 -6.73 1.53 11.32
N GLN A 120 -6.14 2.18 10.31
CA GLN A 120 -6.90 2.86 9.26
C GLN A 120 -7.70 1.86 8.43
N VAL A 121 -7.13 0.73 8.07
CA VAL A 121 -7.84 -0.31 7.33
C VAL A 121 -8.94 -0.92 8.19
N CYS A 122 -8.67 -1.22 9.44
CA CYS A 122 -9.66 -1.82 10.35
C CYS A 122 -10.81 -0.88 10.67
N ALA A 123 -10.62 0.44 10.55
CA ALA A 123 -11.70 1.41 10.74
C ALA A 123 -12.73 1.38 9.60
N ILE A 124 -12.36 0.83 8.45
CA ILE A 124 -13.26 0.72 7.28
C ILE A 124 -14.17 -0.51 7.41
N TYR A 125 -13.69 -1.55 8.05
CA TYR A 125 -14.41 -2.83 8.19
C TYR A 125 -14.98 -3.05 9.62
#